data_f696932641ce8ae64d90a133e3644309
#
_entry.id   f696932641ce8ae64d90a133e3644309
#
_cell.length_a   1.000
_cell.length_b   1.000
_cell.length_c   1.000
_cell.angle_alpha   90.00
_cell.angle_beta   90.00
_cell.angle_gamma   90.00
#
_symmetry.space_group_name_H-M   'P 1'
#
loop_
_entity.id
_entity.type
_entity.pdbx_description
1 polymer ?
#
loop_
_entity_poly.entity_id
_entity_poly.type
_entity_poly.pdbx_seq_one_letter_code
_entity_poly.pdbx_strand_id
1 'polypeptide(L)'
;GKKGVGEEVQKRIIDLCLKHGYRINTVASALKRGNLRIVAAFPAPEGKNRFFYSSVWQGFRRCMAELHDYNIEIVELPYYPGTEHDQSEVLFSCYKNYQGEIDALITIGRFDSLCTRVIQTYHEHNIPIFLACDDMINCKRIACVQADYTMTGRIVAELLSSQLPKNSTVLICAGNR
;
A
#
# COMPACT_ATOMS: atom_id res chain seq x y z
N GLY A 1 30.87 -6.61 21.19
CA GLY A 1 30.23 -7.09 19.97
C GLY A 1 29.56 -8.43 20.22
N LYS A 2 28.25 -8.51 20.15
CA LYS A 2 27.55 -9.79 20.14
C LYS A 2 27.90 -10.47 18.81
N LYS A 3 28.56 -11.63 18.87
CA LYS A 3 28.77 -12.48 17.68
C LYS A 3 27.40 -12.87 17.11
N GLY A 4 27.11 -12.47 15.88
CA GLY A 4 25.94 -12.91 15.15
C GLY A 4 25.97 -14.42 14.94
N VAL A 5 24.82 -14.99 14.72
CA VAL A 5 24.67 -16.41 14.35
C VAL A 5 25.27 -16.60 12.94
N GLY A 6 26.10 -17.64 12.74
CA GLY A 6 26.68 -17.92 11.42
C GLY A 6 25.59 -18.15 10.35
N GLU A 7 25.89 -17.82 9.08
CA GLU A 7 24.92 -17.85 7.96
C GLU A 7 24.22 -19.21 7.82
N GLU A 8 24.92 -20.30 8.05
CA GLU A 8 24.38 -21.67 7.94
C GLU A 8 23.34 -21.96 9.05
N VAL A 9 23.61 -21.50 10.26
CA VAL A 9 22.67 -21.63 11.40
C VAL A 9 21.47 -20.70 11.20
N GLN A 10 21.67 -19.51 10.66
CA GLN A 10 20.61 -18.58 10.33
C GLN A 10 19.65 -19.17 9.28
N LYS A 11 20.19 -19.77 8.23
CA LYS A 11 19.41 -20.43 7.18
C LYS A 11 18.60 -21.61 7.75
N ARG A 12 19.21 -22.42 8.61
CA ARG A 12 18.55 -23.55 9.27
C ARG A 12 17.42 -23.11 10.23
N ILE A 13 17.59 -21.98 10.93
CA ILE A 13 16.55 -21.39 11.77
C ILE A 13 15.38 -20.92 10.91
N ILE A 14 15.65 -20.22 9.79
CA ILE A 14 14.61 -19.76 8.84
C ILE A 14 13.81 -20.95 8.29
N ASP A 15 14.50 -22.01 7.84
CA ASP A 15 13.85 -23.21 7.32
C ASP A 15 12.98 -23.91 8.36
N LEU A 16 13.44 -23.99 9.61
CA LEU A 16 12.66 -24.52 10.73
C LEU A 16 11.43 -23.65 11.02
N CYS A 17 11.57 -22.34 11.03
CA CYS A 17 10.47 -21.41 11.24
C CYS A 17 9.39 -21.58 10.15
N LEU A 18 9.79 -21.68 8.89
CA LEU A 18 8.89 -21.91 7.76
C LEU A 18 8.18 -23.27 7.89
N LYS A 19 8.92 -24.33 8.23
CA LYS A 19 8.40 -25.70 8.37
C LYS A 19 7.36 -25.82 9.50
N HIS A 20 7.53 -25.07 10.57
CA HIS A 20 6.64 -25.09 11.73
C HIS A 20 5.58 -23.96 11.73
N GLY A 21 5.45 -23.21 10.61
CA GLY A 21 4.46 -22.14 10.50
C GLY A 21 4.71 -20.97 11.46
N TYR A 22 5.94 -20.82 11.97
CA TYR A 22 6.30 -19.70 12.82
C TYR A 22 6.24 -18.41 12.01
N ARG A 23 5.36 -17.51 12.40
CA ARG A 23 5.28 -16.17 11.84
C ARG A 23 6.05 -15.21 12.73
N ILE A 24 6.94 -14.43 12.14
CA ILE A 24 7.61 -13.34 12.86
C ILE A 24 6.50 -12.42 13.38
N ASN A 25 6.48 -12.23 14.70
CA ASN A 25 5.58 -11.25 15.29
C ASN A 25 6.16 -9.86 15.02
N THR A 26 5.60 -9.16 14.01
CA THR A 26 6.03 -7.82 13.62
C THR A 26 5.91 -6.81 14.75
N VAL A 27 4.87 -6.94 15.59
CA VAL A 27 4.68 -6.11 16.78
C VAL A 27 5.81 -6.33 17.81
N ALA A 28 6.19 -7.59 18.06
CA ALA A 28 7.30 -7.89 18.96
C ALA A 28 8.65 -7.42 18.41
N SER A 29 8.85 -7.46 17.09
CA SER A 29 10.03 -6.92 16.42
C SER A 29 10.10 -5.40 16.51
N ALA A 30 8.96 -4.71 16.31
CA ALA A 30 8.84 -3.27 16.46
C ALA A 30 9.07 -2.82 17.90
N LEU A 31 8.51 -3.52 18.89
CA LEU A 31 8.76 -3.28 20.32
C LEU A 31 10.25 -3.41 20.66
N LYS A 32 10.97 -4.37 20.05
CA LYS A 32 12.40 -4.55 20.25
C LYS A 32 13.24 -3.44 19.62
N ARG A 33 12.81 -2.89 18.49
CA ARG A 33 13.44 -1.74 17.82
C ARG A 33 13.09 -0.41 18.50
N GLY A 34 11.98 -0.35 19.19
CA GLY A 34 11.45 0.86 19.83
C GLY A 34 10.69 1.78 18.89
N ASN A 35 10.52 1.42 17.60
CA ASN A 35 9.71 2.15 16.63
C ASN A 35 9.04 1.20 15.63
N LEU A 36 7.90 1.63 15.09
CA LEU A 36 7.20 1.01 13.95
C LEU A 36 7.57 1.76 12.68
N ARG A 37 8.05 1.07 11.64
CA ARG A 37 8.31 1.69 10.35
C ARG A 37 7.21 1.33 9.35
N ILE A 38 6.45 2.33 8.94
CA ILE A 38 5.36 2.21 7.98
C ILE A 38 5.77 2.87 6.68
N VAL A 39 5.71 2.12 5.59
CA VAL A 39 5.93 2.62 4.23
C VAL A 39 4.58 3.02 3.64
N ALA A 40 4.46 4.26 3.16
CA ALA A 40 3.29 4.78 2.48
C ALA A 40 3.65 5.18 1.04
N ALA A 41 3.14 4.45 0.04
CA ALA A 41 3.43 4.68 -1.37
C ALA A 41 2.15 5.05 -2.13
N PHE A 42 2.04 6.32 -2.50
CA PHE A 42 0.93 6.87 -3.30
C PHE A 42 1.45 7.70 -4.47
N PRO A 43 0.67 7.87 -5.55
CA PRO A 43 1.05 8.80 -6.61
C PRO A 43 1.39 10.20 -6.08
N ALA A 44 2.43 10.80 -6.65
CA ALA A 44 2.80 12.17 -6.32
C ALA A 44 1.63 13.11 -6.61
N PRO A 45 1.32 14.07 -5.70
CA PRO A 45 0.18 14.97 -5.84
C PRO A 45 0.50 16.11 -6.81
N GLU A 46 0.94 15.77 -8.03
CA GLU A 46 1.40 16.70 -9.07
C GLU A 46 0.69 16.44 -10.40
N GLY A 47 0.75 17.40 -11.32
CA GLY A 47 0.19 17.32 -12.65
C GLY A 47 -1.29 16.93 -12.62
N LYS A 48 -1.68 15.90 -13.38
CA LYS A 48 -3.05 15.36 -13.43
C LYS A 48 -3.50 14.70 -12.12
N ASN A 49 -2.57 14.28 -11.30
CA ASN A 49 -2.82 13.59 -10.03
C ASN A 49 -3.07 14.55 -8.85
N ARG A 50 -2.81 15.85 -9.03
CA ARG A 50 -2.80 16.85 -7.95
C ARG A 50 -4.10 16.94 -7.15
N PHE A 51 -5.25 16.79 -7.78
CA PHE A 51 -6.53 16.98 -7.08
C PHE A 51 -6.88 15.81 -6.16
N PHE A 52 -6.83 14.60 -6.68
CA PHE A 52 -7.24 13.42 -5.92
C PHE A 52 -6.17 13.03 -4.89
N TYR A 53 -4.91 12.88 -5.32
CA TYR A 53 -3.86 12.39 -4.41
C TYR A 53 -3.35 13.41 -3.42
N SER A 54 -3.57 14.71 -3.63
CA SER A 54 -3.37 15.70 -2.56
C SER A 54 -4.25 15.43 -1.36
N SER A 55 -5.52 15.08 -1.58
CA SER A 55 -6.44 14.75 -0.48
C SER A 55 -6.04 13.44 0.21
N VAL A 56 -5.57 12.43 -0.54
CA VAL A 56 -5.08 11.17 0.04
C VAL A 56 -3.87 11.42 0.93
N TRP A 57 -2.85 12.11 0.43
CA TRP A 57 -1.66 12.47 1.21
C TRP A 57 -1.98 13.33 2.44
N GLN A 58 -2.87 14.30 2.28
CA GLN A 58 -3.29 15.16 3.40
C GLN A 58 -3.99 14.35 4.50
N GLY A 59 -4.93 13.47 4.12
CA GLY A 59 -5.63 12.61 5.08
C GLY A 59 -4.66 11.66 5.80
N PHE A 60 -3.74 11.06 5.06
CA PHE A 60 -2.69 10.20 5.62
C PHE A 60 -1.82 10.94 6.63
N ARG A 61 -1.25 12.09 6.24
CA ARG A 61 -0.37 12.90 7.11
C ARG A 61 -1.08 13.41 8.35
N ARG A 62 -2.35 13.78 8.21
CA ARG A 62 -3.17 14.19 9.37
C ARG A 62 -3.32 13.05 10.36
N CYS A 63 -3.67 11.86 9.91
CA CYS A 63 -3.78 10.69 10.77
C CYS A 63 -2.44 10.36 11.45
N MET A 64 -1.33 10.42 10.72
CA MET A 64 -0.01 10.17 11.29
C MET A 64 0.39 11.22 12.33
N ALA A 65 0.03 12.48 12.12
CA ALA A 65 0.25 13.55 13.11
C ALA A 65 -0.53 13.30 14.43
N GLU A 66 -1.71 12.70 14.35
CA GLU A 66 -2.50 12.30 15.54
C GLU A 66 -1.86 11.11 16.29
N LEU A 67 -1.01 10.34 15.60
CA LEU A 67 -0.33 9.15 16.13
C LEU A 67 1.13 9.41 16.53
N HIS A 68 1.56 10.67 16.69
CA HIS A 68 2.95 11.02 16.96
C HIS A 68 3.52 10.39 18.25
N ASP A 69 2.67 10.13 19.25
CA ASP A 69 3.08 9.53 20.54
C ASP A 69 3.40 8.02 20.42
N TYR A 70 3.06 7.38 19.30
CA TYR A 70 3.23 5.92 19.15
C TYR A 70 4.59 5.50 18.59
N ASN A 71 5.55 6.41 18.50
CA ASN A 71 6.89 6.15 17.97
C ASN A 71 6.87 5.45 16.60
N ILE A 72 6.09 6.01 15.68
CA ILE A 72 5.92 5.53 14.31
C ILE A 72 6.85 6.33 13.39
N GLU A 73 7.72 5.64 12.67
CA GLU A 73 8.51 6.20 11.59
C GLU A 73 7.79 6.01 10.26
N ILE A 74 7.55 7.08 9.54
CA ILE A 74 6.88 7.05 8.23
C ILE A 74 7.91 7.23 7.13
N VAL A 75 7.91 6.29 6.17
CA VAL A 75 8.63 6.40 4.91
C VAL A 75 7.63 6.75 3.81
N GLU A 76 7.56 8.02 3.44
CA GLU A 76 6.71 8.48 2.34
C GLU A 76 7.41 8.22 1.00
N LEU A 77 6.72 7.52 0.10
CA LEU A 77 7.19 7.20 -1.25
C LEU A 77 6.20 7.75 -2.30
N PRO A 78 6.27 9.04 -2.62
CA PRO A 78 5.53 9.54 -3.76
C PRO A 78 6.10 8.96 -5.06
N TYR A 79 5.25 8.41 -5.92
CA TYR A 79 5.67 7.84 -7.20
C TYR A 79 4.97 8.50 -8.39
N TYR A 80 5.55 8.33 -9.58
CA TYR A 80 5.09 8.94 -10.83
C TYR A 80 4.69 7.84 -11.81
N PRO A 81 3.39 7.53 -11.97
CA PRO A 81 2.93 6.45 -12.83
C PRO A 81 3.42 6.57 -14.27
N GLY A 82 3.99 5.49 -14.81
CA GLY A 82 4.48 5.41 -16.17
C GLY A 82 5.84 6.07 -16.40
N THR A 83 6.61 6.33 -15.34
CA THR A 83 7.99 6.84 -15.41
C THR A 83 8.97 5.82 -14.81
N GLU A 84 10.26 6.13 -14.83
CA GLU A 84 11.31 5.37 -14.13
C GLU A 84 11.14 5.38 -12.59
N HIS A 85 10.32 6.27 -12.05
CA HIS A 85 9.94 6.34 -10.63
C HIS A 85 8.51 5.85 -10.39
N ASP A 86 8.10 4.80 -11.10
CA ASP A 86 6.80 4.18 -10.91
C ASP A 86 6.72 3.40 -9.58
N GLN A 87 5.51 3.03 -9.20
CA GLN A 87 5.21 2.31 -7.95
C GLN A 87 6.10 1.10 -7.73
N SER A 88 6.27 0.26 -8.75
CA SER A 88 7.09 -0.94 -8.66
C SER A 88 8.56 -0.64 -8.33
N GLU A 89 9.13 0.40 -8.95
CA GLU A 89 10.53 0.77 -8.76
C GLU A 89 10.77 1.37 -7.37
N VAL A 90 9.92 2.32 -6.95
CA VAL A 90 10.06 2.93 -5.62
C VAL A 90 9.86 1.93 -4.49
N LEU A 91 8.90 1.01 -4.63
CA LEU A 91 8.67 -0.06 -3.65
C LEU A 91 9.83 -1.05 -3.60
N PHE A 92 10.36 -1.47 -4.76
CA PHE A 92 11.48 -2.39 -4.82
C PHE A 92 12.75 -1.79 -4.20
N SER A 93 13.05 -0.53 -4.51
CA SER A 93 14.18 0.20 -3.94
C SER A 93 14.02 0.39 -2.42
N CYS A 94 12.82 0.73 -1.97
CA CYS A 94 12.51 0.84 -0.55
C CYS A 94 12.70 -0.50 0.17
N TYR A 95 12.18 -1.58 -0.38
CA TYR A 95 12.35 -2.92 0.18
C TYR A 95 13.83 -3.29 0.34
N LYS A 96 14.67 -3.00 -0.66
CA LYS A 96 16.12 -3.26 -0.60
C LYS A 96 16.81 -2.44 0.49
N ASN A 97 16.44 -1.17 0.62
CA ASN A 97 17.06 -0.25 1.56
C ASN A 97 16.71 -0.56 3.02
N TYR A 98 15.49 -1.03 3.26
CA TYR A 98 14.95 -1.29 4.60
C TYR A 98 14.66 -2.77 4.86
N GLN A 99 15.36 -3.67 4.18
CA GLN A 99 15.14 -5.11 4.28
C GLN A 99 15.11 -5.61 5.73
N GLY A 100 13.98 -6.21 6.13
CA GLY A 100 13.77 -6.69 7.49
C GLY A 100 13.39 -5.63 8.54
N GLU A 101 13.25 -4.38 8.13
CA GLU A 101 12.92 -3.25 9.02
C GLU A 101 11.63 -2.51 8.63
N ILE A 102 10.80 -3.09 7.78
CA ILE A 102 9.47 -2.56 7.42
C ILE A 102 8.42 -3.35 8.18
N ASP A 103 7.53 -2.64 8.89
CA ASP A 103 6.47 -3.24 9.69
C ASP A 103 5.11 -3.23 9.01
N ALA A 104 4.87 -2.32 8.07
CA ALA A 104 3.67 -2.31 7.24
C ALA A 104 3.89 -1.56 5.93
N LEU A 105 3.14 -1.95 4.89
CA LEU A 105 3.03 -1.25 3.63
C LEU A 105 1.60 -0.76 3.44
N ILE A 106 1.45 0.54 3.13
CA ILE A 106 0.20 1.15 2.69
C ILE A 106 0.41 1.65 1.27
N THR A 107 -0.39 1.18 0.31
CA THR A 107 -0.24 1.58 -1.10
C THR A 107 -1.57 1.47 -1.85
N ILE A 108 -1.57 1.73 -3.15
CA ILE A 108 -2.74 1.62 -4.02
C ILE A 108 -2.64 0.35 -4.84
N GLY A 109 -3.77 -0.35 -5.01
CA GLY A 109 -3.85 -1.49 -5.91
C GLY A 109 -3.65 -1.06 -7.38
N ARG A 110 -2.85 -1.83 -8.12
CA ARG A 110 -2.69 -1.68 -9.57
C ARG A 110 -2.74 -3.03 -10.24
N PHE A 111 -3.26 -3.06 -11.46
CA PHE A 111 -3.43 -4.31 -12.22
C PHE A 111 -2.21 -4.72 -13.05
N ASP A 112 -1.07 -4.06 -12.84
CA ASP A 112 0.12 -4.40 -13.60
C ASP A 112 0.92 -5.54 -12.91
N SER A 113 1.49 -6.42 -13.73
CA SER A 113 2.17 -7.63 -13.27
C SER A 113 3.45 -7.35 -12.48
N LEU A 114 4.12 -6.24 -12.74
CA LEU A 114 5.34 -5.86 -12.06
C LEU A 114 5.06 -5.35 -10.65
N CYS A 115 4.08 -4.45 -10.50
CA CYS A 115 3.60 -4.00 -9.20
C CYS A 115 3.10 -5.18 -8.35
N THR A 116 2.34 -6.10 -8.96
CA THR A 116 1.87 -7.31 -8.26
C THR A 116 3.02 -8.13 -7.70
N ARG A 117 4.08 -8.37 -8.48
CA ARG A 117 5.26 -9.12 -8.01
C ARG A 117 6.01 -8.42 -6.88
N VAL A 118 6.20 -7.11 -6.98
CA VAL A 118 6.90 -6.36 -5.94
C VAL A 118 6.10 -6.37 -4.64
N ILE A 119 4.78 -6.15 -4.71
CA ILE A 119 3.91 -6.23 -3.53
C ILE A 119 3.89 -7.66 -2.95
N GLN A 120 3.91 -8.69 -3.80
CA GLN A 120 4.03 -10.08 -3.37
C GLN A 120 5.31 -10.32 -2.55
N THR A 121 6.44 -9.69 -2.91
CA THR A 121 7.69 -9.77 -2.14
C THR A 121 7.51 -9.28 -0.70
N TYR A 122 6.79 -8.17 -0.48
CA TYR A 122 6.45 -7.70 0.87
C TYR A 122 5.64 -8.74 1.64
N HIS A 123 4.64 -9.35 0.98
CA HIS A 123 3.83 -10.39 1.62
C HIS A 123 4.67 -11.64 2.00
N GLU A 124 5.55 -12.10 1.13
CA GLU A 124 6.42 -13.27 1.37
C GLU A 124 7.34 -13.07 2.58
N HIS A 125 7.67 -11.81 2.88
CA HIS A 125 8.45 -11.43 4.05
C HIS A 125 7.59 -11.06 5.27
N ASN A 126 6.30 -11.45 5.26
CA ASN A 126 5.34 -11.22 6.34
C ASN A 126 5.12 -9.74 6.68
N ILE A 127 5.33 -8.82 5.73
CA ILE A 127 4.99 -7.42 5.88
C ILE A 127 3.50 -7.25 5.58
N PRO A 128 2.67 -6.81 6.54
CA PRO A 128 1.25 -6.58 6.32
C PRO A 128 1.03 -5.49 5.27
N ILE A 129 0.11 -5.76 4.35
CA ILE A 129 -0.21 -4.87 3.23
C ILE A 129 -1.62 -4.32 3.41
N PHE A 130 -1.74 -3.01 3.29
CA PHE A 130 -3.00 -2.28 3.27
C PHE A 130 -3.13 -1.56 1.94
N LEU A 131 -4.28 -1.69 1.28
CA LEU A 131 -4.58 -1.00 0.05
C LEU A 131 -5.51 0.17 0.30
N ALA A 132 -5.32 1.25 -0.43
CA ALA A 132 -6.17 2.43 -0.42
C ALA A 132 -6.62 2.77 -1.84
N CYS A 133 -7.81 3.35 -1.98
CA CYS A 133 -8.42 3.83 -3.22
C CYS A 133 -8.81 2.73 -4.22
N ASP A 134 -7.88 1.86 -4.60
CA ASP A 134 -8.11 0.75 -5.53
C ASP A 134 -7.63 -0.57 -4.94
N ASP A 135 -8.38 -1.63 -5.20
CA ASP A 135 -8.09 -2.99 -4.78
C ASP A 135 -7.23 -3.75 -5.81
N MET A 136 -6.64 -4.85 -5.37
CA MET A 136 -5.83 -5.74 -6.20
C MET A 136 -6.24 -7.19 -5.92
N ILE A 137 -6.93 -7.83 -6.87
CA ILE A 137 -7.56 -9.15 -6.69
C ILE A 137 -6.55 -10.24 -6.29
N ASN A 138 -5.35 -10.23 -6.89
CA ASN A 138 -4.32 -11.25 -6.68
C ASN A 138 -3.30 -10.88 -5.58
N CYS A 139 -3.65 -9.96 -4.69
CA CYS A 139 -2.80 -9.52 -3.59
C CYS A 139 -3.34 -10.00 -2.26
N LYS A 140 -2.50 -10.65 -1.48
CA LYS A 140 -2.80 -10.94 -0.08
C LYS A 140 -2.60 -9.67 0.74
N ARG A 141 -3.68 -9.04 1.13
CA ARG A 141 -3.73 -7.81 1.93
C ARG A 141 -4.54 -8.02 3.20
N ILE A 142 -4.26 -7.20 4.20
CA ILE A 142 -5.03 -7.18 5.46
C ILE A 142 -6.37 -6.48 5.25
N ALA A 143 -6.35 -5.33 4.57
CA ALA A 143 -7.55 -4.56 4.27
C ALA A 143 -7.36 -3.73 2.99
N CYS A 144 -8.48 -3.35 2.39
CA CYS A 144 -8.55 -2.34 1.35
C CYS A 144 -9.62 -1.30 1.73
N VAL A 145 -9.25 -0.02 1.72
CA VAL A 145 -10.15 1.10 1.95
C VAL A 145 -10.40 1.80 0.62
N GLN A 146 -11.62 1.69 0.11
CA GLN A 146 -12.02 2.27 -1.18
C GLN A 146 -13.47 2.78 -1.13
N ALA A 147 -13.83 3.64 -2.07
CA ALA A 147 -15.22 4.05 -2.25
C ALA A 147 -16.06 2.88 -2.80
N ASP A 148 -17.34 2.83 -2.44
CA ASP A 148 -18.30 1.94 -3.09
C ASP A 148 -18.67 2.53 -4.47
N TYR A 149 -17.87 2.19 -5.47
CA TYR A 149 -18.10 2.66 -6.85
C TYR A 149 -19.40 2.15 -7.46
N THR A 150 -19.89 0.98 -7.01
CA THR A 150 -21.19 0.45 -7.47
C THR A 150 -22.33 1.30 -6.94
N MET A 151 -22.30 1.64 -5.66
CA MET A 151 -23.29 2.52 -5.05
C MET A 151 -23.22 3.93 -5.65
N THR A 152 -22.00 4.46 -5.85
CA THR A 152 -21.79 5.75 -6.50
C THR A 152 -22.41 5.78 -7.89
N GLY A 153 -22.20 4.76 -8.71
CA GLY A 153 -22.80 4.64 -10.05
C GLY A 153 -24.34 4.60 -10.01
N ARG A 154 -24.90 3.86 -9.05
CA ARG A 154 -26.36 3.80 -8.84
C ARG A 154 -26.96 5.16 -8.48
N ILE A 155 -26.35 5.86 -7.52
CA ILE A 155 -26.81 7.20 -7.09
C ILE A 155 -26.78 8.18 -8.27
N VAL A 156 -25.68 8.18 -9.04
CA VAL A 156 -25.57 9.05 -10.23
C VAL A 156 -26.64 8.73 -11.27
N ALA A 157 -26.87 7.45 -11.55
CA ALA A 157 -27.91 7.02 -12.51
C ALA A 157 -29.30 7.43 -12.03
N GLU A 158 -29.63 7.30 -10.77
CA GLU A 158 -30.91 7.70 -10.18
C GLU A 158 -31.11 9.21 -10.25
N LEU A 159 -30.13 10.00 -9.89
CA LEU A 159 -30.19 11.46 -10.01
C LEU A 159 -30.36 11.92 -11.43
N LEU A 160 -29.65 11.34 -12.40
CA LEU A 160 -29.82 11.65 -13.81
C LEU A 160 -31.22 11.28 -14.33
N SER A 161 -31.72 10.09 -13.96
CA SER A 161 -33.05 9.63 -14.40
C SER A 161 -34.18 10.51 -13.90
N SER A 162 -34.01 11.14 -12.73
CA SER A 162 -35.04 12.05 -12.18
C SER A 162 -35.04 13.44 -12.79
N GLN A 163 -33.93 13.85 -13.41
CA GLN A 163 -33.75 15.22 -13.94
C GLN A 163 -33.75 15.29 -15.46
N LEU A 164 -33.48 14.20 -16.16
CA LEU A 164 -33.38 14.19 -17.62
C LEU A 164 -34.71 13.81 -18.28
N PRO A 165 -35.06 14.47 -19.40
CA PRO A 165 -36.18 14.04 -20.25
C PRO A 165 -36.01 12.60 -20.74
N LYS A 166 -37.12 11.93 -21.07
CA LYS A 166 -37.04 10.62 -21.70
C LYS A 166 -36.25 10.68 -23.01
N ASN A 167 -35.45 9.65 -23.26
CA ASN A 167 -34.58 9.52 -24.45
C ASN A 167 -33.38 10.50 -24.48
N SER A 168 -32.95 11.05 -23.34
CA SER A 168 -31.73 11.85 -23.27
C SER A 168 -30.49 10.98 -23.47
N THR A 169 -29.48 11.58 -24.10
CA THR A 169 -28.15 10.96 -24.23
C THR A 169 -27.26 11.37 -23.05
N VAL A 170 -26.62 10.41 -22.42
CA VAL A 170 -25.68 10.64 -21.32
C VAL A 170 -24.26 10.28 -21.76
N LEU A 171 -23.34 11.22 -21.61
CA LEU A 171 -21.93 11.00 -21.86
C LEU A 171 -21.24 10.62 -20.51
N ILE A 172 -20.60 9.46 -20.49
CA ILE A 172 -19.80 9.01 -19.34
C ILE A 172 -18.32 9.21 -19.65
N CYS A 173 -17.66 10.11 -18.91
CA CYS A 173 -16.22 10.30 -19.00
C CYS A 173 -15.55 9.44 -17.93
N ALA A 174 -14.87 8.40 -18.35
CA ALA A 174 -14.09 7.53 -17.47
C ALA A 174 -12.60 7.90 -17.51
N GLY A 175 -11.91 7.76 -16.39
CA GLY A 175 -10.45 7.86 -16.34
C GLY A 175 -9.77 6.66 -17.01
N ASN A 176 -8.50 6.79 -17.37
CA ASN A 176 -7.69 5.66 -17.82
C ASN A 176 -7.48 4.70 -16.63
N ARG A 177 -7.73 3.43 -16.88
CA ARG A 177 -7.34 2.33 -15.99
C ARG A 177 -5.90 1.98 -16.15
#